data_7595b7a0c1138440e6a4da0f3ae588c8
#
_entry.id   7595b7a0c1138440e6a4da0f3ae588c8
#
_cell.length_a   1.000
_cell.length_b   1.000
_cell.length_c   1.000
_cell.angle_alpha   90.00
_cell.angle_beta   90.00
_cell.angle_gamma   90.00
#
_symmetry.space_group_name_H-M   'P 1'
#
loop_
_entity.id
_entity.type
_entity.pdbx_description
1 polymer ?
#
loop_
_entity_poly.entity_id
_entity_poly.type
_entity_poly.pdbx_seq_one_letter_code
_entity_poly.pdbx_strand_id
1 'polypeptide(L)'
;LVEDPAVSMINTMTNKKFNEKDVIEKFGVKPNQIRDMLALVGDSSDNIPGVPKVGQKTAAKWLNEFGDLKSIKENAPSIKGVVGENLRNSLDDLDRNIDLVSLKQDVDIKVKFSDLLTLNPDDDELNKIFSELEFATVKNNDEKNKEQKKDSKYETVLSEKSLGKWVKKIDKCKAFAIDTET
;
A
#
# COMPACT_ATOMS: atom_id res chain seq x y z
N LEU A 1 -1.81 9.85 -12.72
CA LEU A 1 -0.40 9.94 -12.33
C LEU A 1 0.50 8.91 -13.05
N VAL A 2 -0.10 7.83 -13.62
CA VAL A 2 0.68 6.86 -14.41
C VAL A 2 1.05 7.49 -15.75
N GLU A 3 2.34 7.42 -16.11
CA GLU A 3 2.91 7.99 -17.34
C GLU A 3 4.10 7.14 -17.77
N ASP A 4 3.93 6.37 -18.84
CA ASP A 4 4.99 5.47 -19.33
C ASP A 4 6.12 6.25 -20.03
N PRO A 5 7.38 5.90 -19.77
CA PRO A 5 7.89 4.92 -18.81
C PRO A 5 8.21 5.52 -17.43
N ALA A 6 7.95 6.82 -17.22
CA ALA A 6 8.49 7.60 -16.11
C ALA A 6 7.79 7.29 -14.77
N VAL A 7 6.47 7.11 -14.77
CA VAL A 7 5.67 6.94 -13.55
C VAL A 7 4.80 5.70 -13.65
N SER A 8 5.02 4.75 -12.76
CA SER A 8 4.20 3.54 -12.64
C SER A 8 3.57 3.44 -11.25
N MET A 9 2.42 2.79 -11.16
CA MET A 9 1.76 2.50 -9.89
C MET A 9 1.99 1.05 -9.50
N ILE A 10 2.27 0.80 -8.23
CA ILE A 10 2.40 -0.56 -7.69
C ILE A 10 1.29 -0.77 -6.65
N ASN A 11 0.51 -1.83 -6.84
CA ASN A 11 -0.42 -2.29 -5.81
C ASN A 11 0.36 -3.11 -4.78
N THR A 12 0.51 -2.58 -3.58
CA THR A 12 1.32 -3.19 -2.51
C THR A 12 0.75 -4.51 -1.98
N MET A 13 -0.55 -4.74 -2.11
CA MET A 13 -1.19 -5.98 -1.66
C MET A 13 -0.92 -7.15 -2.60
N THR A 14 -0.87 -6.88 -3.91
CA THR A 14 -0.69 -7.91 -4.94
C THR A 14 0.69 -7.85 -5.61
N ASN A 15 1.48 -6.83 -5.28
CA ASN A 15 2.76 -6.50 -5.91
C ASN A 15 2.67 -6.30 -7.44
N LYS A 16 1.44 -6.06 -7.94
CA LYS A 16 1.21 -5.83 -9.38
C LYS A 16 1.58 -4.40 -9.74
N LYS A 17 2.43 -4.28 -10.76
CA LYS A 17 2.77 -2.99 -11.36
C LYS A 17 1.75 -2.65 -12.45
N PHE A 18 1.29 -1.38 -12.47
CA PHE A 18 0.35 -0.85 -13.45
C PHE A 18 1.04 0.20 -14.31
N ASN A 19 0.90 0.06 -15.61
CA ASN A 19 1.28 1.01 -16.64
C ASN A 19 0.04 1.65 -17.28
N GLU A 20 0.22 2.51 -18.30
CA GLU A 20 -0.91 3.16 -18.98
C GLU A 20 -1.88 2.18 -19.60
N LYS A 21 -1.39 1.07 -20.17
CA LYS A 21 -2.23 0.03 -20.78
C LYS A 21 -3.13 -0.64 -19.73
N ASP A 22 -2.59 -0.95 -18.56
CA ASP A 22 -3.37 -1.54 -17.46
C ASP A 22 -4.46 -0.56 -16.96
N VAL A 23 -4.18 0.75 -16.96
CA VAL A 23 -5.18 1.78 -16.62
C VAL A 23 -6.32 1.78 -17.64
N ILE A 24 -6.00 1.79 -18.93
CA ILE A 24 -6.99 1.76 -20.01
C ILE A 24 -7.82 0.48 -19.93
N GLU A 25 -7.19 -0.67 -19.73
CA GLU A 25 -7.88 -1.95 -19.59
C GLU A 25 -8.85 -1.95 -18.40
N LYS A 26 -8.44 -1.39 -17.27
CA LYS A 26 -9.23 -1.38 -16.04
C LYS A 26 -10.36 -0.35 -16.06
N PHE A 27 -10.09 0.86 -16.56
CA PHE A 27 -10.99 1.99 -16.45
C PHE A 27 -11.68 2.38 -17.76
N GLY A 28 -11.17 1.92 -18.90
CA GLY A 28 -11.70 2.26 -20.22
C GLY A 28 -11.31 3.67 -20.70
N VAL A 29 -10.40 4.35 -20.00
CA VAL A 29 -9.92 5.70 -20.29
C VAL A 29 -8.42 5.83 -20.06
N LYS A 30 -7.78 6.82 -20.66
CA LYS A 30 -6.36 7.11 -20.46
C LYS A 30 -6.10 7.64 -19.04
N PRO A 31 -4.87 7.53 -18.51
CA PRO A 31 -4.53 8.05 -17.18
C PRO A 31 -4.86 9.52 -16.96
N ASN A 32 -4.65 10.37 -17.95
CA ASN A 32 -4.97 11.79 -17.89
C ASN A 32 -6.47 12.11 -17.87
N GLN A 33 -7.33 11.14 -18.22
CA GLN A 33 -8.80 11.27 -18.18
C GLN A 33 -9.41 10.75 -16.88
N ILE A 34 -8.63 10.13 -15.99
CA ILE A 34 -9.15 9.54 -14.72
C ILE A 34 -9.77 10.63 -13.84
N ARG A 35 -9.18 11.82 -13.77
CA ARG A 35 -9.71 12.95 -13.01
C ARG A 35 -11.11 13.34 -13.51
N ASP A 36 -11.26 13.48 -14.80
CA ASP A 36 -12.54 13.84 -15.43
C ASP A 36 -13.58 12.75 -15.25
N MET A 37 -13.13 11.48 -15.30
CA MET A 37 -14.02 10.34 -15.01
C MET A 37 -14.50 10.36 -13.56
N LEU A 38 -13.64 10.65 -12.59
CA LEU A 38 -14.03 10.74 -11.18
C LEU A 38 -15.00 11.90 -10.94
N ALA A 39 -14.83 13.05 -11.61
CA ALA A 39 -15.77 14.16 -11.51
C ALA A 39 -17.17 13.76 -12.03
N LEU A 40 -17.25 12.95 -13.10
CA LEU A 40 -18.51 12.47 -13.68
C LEU A 40 -19.19 11.37 -12.85
N VAL A 41 -18.42 10.40 -12.38
CA VAL A 41 -18.91 9.22 -11.63
C VAL A 41 -19.14 9.57 -10.16
N GLY A 42 -18.33 10.47 -9.61
CA GLY A 42 -18.22 10.75 -8.20
C GLY A 42 -17.29 9.76 -7.48
N ASP A 43 -17.06 10.03 -6.21
CA ASP A 43 -16.32 9.17 -5.30
C ASP A 43 -17.04 9.08 -3.96
N SER A 44 -17.62 7.93 -3.68
CA SER A 44 -18.38 7.71 -2.45
C SER A 44 -17.48 7.69 -1.20
N SER A 45 -16.18 7.34 -1.36
CA SER A 45 -15.22 7.33 -0.25
C SER A 45 -14.94 8.74 0.26
N ASP A 46 -14.91 9.70 -0.67
CA ASP A 46 -14.66 11.12 -0.39
C ASP A 46 -15.94 11.97 -0.35
N ASN A 47 -17.10 11.31 -0.43
CA ASN A 47 -18.41 11.97 -0.46
C ASN A 47 -18.55 13.00 -1.60
N ILE A 48 -17.96 12.70 -2.76
CA ILE A 48 -18.06 13.55 -3.95
C ILE A 48 -19.21 13.02 -4.80
N PRO A 49 -20.28 13.82 -5.00
CA PRO A 49 -21.40 13.38 -5.82
C PRO A 49 -21.00 13.40 -7.31
N GLY A 50 -21.32 12.31 -8.01
CA GLY A 50 -21.23 12.30 -9.47
C GLY A 50 -22.52 12.71 -10.13
N VAL A 51 -22.57 12.62 -11.46
CA VAL A 51 -23.80 12.79 -12.24
C VAL A 51 -24.71 11.59 -11.97
N PRO A 52 -25.96 11.80 -11.54
CA PRO A 52 -26.87 10.70 -11.21
C PRO A 52 -27.04 9.70 -12.37
N LYS A 53 -26.94 8.41 -12.07
CA LYS A 53 -27.01 7.29 -13.03
C LYS A 53 -25.85 7.24 -14.05
N VAL A 54 -24.80 8.04 -13.88
CA VAL A 54 -23.56 7.94 -14.66
C VAL A 54 -22.54 7.11 -13.88
N GLY A 55 -22.27 5.91 -14.37
CA GLY A 55 -21.20 5.08 -13.84
C GLY A 55 -19.99 5.07 -14.77
N GLN A 56 -18.97 4.30 -14.37
CA GLN A 56 -17.68 4.20 -15.08
C GLN A 56 -17.83 3.98 -16.59
N LYS A 57 -18.72 3.06 -17.01
CA LYS A 57 -18.91 2.74 -18.43
C LYS A 57 -19.46 3.92 -19.23
N THR A 58 -20.41 4.67 -18.66
CA THR A 58 -21.00 5.84 -19.32
C THR A 58 -19.99 6.98 -19.39
N ALA A 59 -19.27 7.24 -18.29
CA ALA A 59 -18.24 8.26 -18.25
C ALA A 59 -17.09 7.93 -19.22
N ALA A 60 -16.62 6.69 -19.25
CA ALA A 60 -15.60 6.25 -20.20
C ALA A 60 -16.04 6.41 -21.65
N LYS A 61 -17.31 6.05 -21.97
CA LYS A 61 -17.85 6.28 -23.31
C LYS A 61 -17.80 7.76 -23.70
N TRP A 62 -18.26 8.65 -22.83
CA TRP A 62 -18.24 10.08 -23.11
C TRP A 62 -16.82 10.64 -23.24
N LEU A 63 -15.90 10.25 -22.37
CA LEU A 63 -14.51 10.68 -22.43
C LEU A 63 -13.78 10.19 -23.69
N ASN A 64 -14.10 8.99 -24.16
CA ASN A 64 -13.56 8.48 -25.43
C ASN A 64 -14.17 9.18 -26.66
N GLU A 65 -15.43 9.63 -26.56
CA GLU A 65 -16.15 10.31 -27.64
C GLU A 65 -15.79 11.80 -27.73
N PHE A 66 -15.76 12.49 -26.59
CA PHE A 66 -15.59 13.95 -26.52
C PHE A 66 -14.19 14.40 -26.07
N GLY A 67 -13.40 13.49 -25.49
CA GLY A 67 -12.02 13.74 -25.10
C GLY A 67 -11.83 14.13 -23.63
N ASP A 68 -12.49 15.18 -23.16
CA ASP A 68 -12.36 15.71 -21.80
C ASP A 68 -13.71 16.21 -21.22
N LEU A 69 -13.70 16.55 -19.93
CA LEU A 69 -14.89 17.02 -19.21
C LEU A 69 -15.42 18.32 -19.81
N LYS A 70 -14.54 19.22 -20.24
CA LYS A 70 -14.95 20.50 -20.86
C LYS A 70 -15.77 20.27 -22.13
N SER A 71 -15.25 19.43 -23.00
CA SER A 71 -15.95 19.07 -24.26
C SER A 71 -17.25 18.31 -23.97
N ILE A 72 -17.31 17.49 -22.94
CA ILE A 72 -18.57 16.84 -22.50
C ILE A 72 -19.60 17.89 -22.06
N LYS A 73 -19.21 18.90 -21.27
CA LYS A 73 -20.08 19.97 -20.83
C LYS A 73 -20.62 20.79 -22.03
N GLU A 74 -19.76 21.11 -22.98
CA GLU A 74 -20.14 21.86 -24.21
C GLU A 74 -21.14 21.05 -25.06
N ASN A 75 -20.99 19.72 -25.10
CA ASN A 75 -21.87 18.85 -25.86
C ASN A 75 -23.04 18.25 -25.04
N ALA A 76 -23.23 18.64 -23.80
CA ALA A 76 -24.32 18.16 -22.94
C ALA A 76 -25.72 18.32 -23.56
N PRO A 77 -26.04 19.39 -24.34
CA PRO A 77 -27.33 19.50 -25.03
C PRO A 77 -27.58 18.41 -26.07
N SER A 78 -26.54 17.83 -26.67
CA SER A 78 -26.64 16.76 -27.69
C SER A 78 -26.82 15.38 -27.10
N ILE A 79 -26.44 15.18 -25.84
CA ILE A 79 -26.50 13.87 -25.16
C ILE A 79 -27.97 13.60 -24.77
N LYS A 80 -28.53 12.55 -25.39
CA LYS A 80 -29.93 12.15 -25.23
C LYS A 80 -30.15 11.22 -24.02
N GLY A 81 -31.42 11.13 -23.61
CA GLY A 81 -31.86 10.21 -22.56
C GLY A 81 -31.66 10.76 -21.16
N VAL A 82 -32.02 9.94 -20.18
CA VAL A 82 -32.00 10.32 -18.75
C VAL A 82 -30.62 10.72 -18.25
N VAL A 83 -29.57 10.07 -18.73
CA VAL A 83 -28.19 10.42 -18.33
C VAL A 83 -27.74 11.77 -18.89
N GLY A 84 -28.21 12.14 -20.10
CA GLY A 84 -27.96 13.46 -20.66
C GLY A 84 -28.73 14.59 -19.94
N GLU A 85 -29.95 14.30 -19.49
CA GLU A 85 -30.72 15.20 -18.64
C GLU A 85 -30.04 15.40 -17.27
N ASN A 86 -29.63 14.32 -16.63
CA ASN A 86 -28.90 14.37 -15.38
C ASN A 86 -27.58 15.12 -15.51
N LEU A 87 -26.85 14.93 -16.62
CA LEU A 87 -25.64 15.71 -16.90
C LEU A 87 -25.90 17.20 -16.94
N ARG A 88 -26.94 17.63 -17.69
CA ARG A 88 -27.32 19.04 -17.79
C ARG A 88 -27.71 19.65 -16.43
N ASN A 89 -28.39 18.86 -15.59
CA ASN A 89 -28.79 19.29 -14.25
C ASN A 89 -27.62 19.33 -13.25
N SER A 90 -26.51 18.70 -13.59
CA SER A 90 -25.32 18.61 -12.72
C SER A 90 -24.13 19.48 -13.19
N LEU A 91 -24.31 20.31 -14.22
CA LEU A 91 -23.21 21.10 -14.81
C LEU A 91 -22.50 22.00 -13.80
N ASP A 92 -23.24 22.62 -12.89
CA ASP A 92 -22.68 23.49 -11.85
C ASP A 92 -21.91 22.73 -10.79
N ASP A 93 -22.36 21.50 -10.50
CA ASP A 93 -21.68 20.64 -9.55
C ASP A 93 -20.35 20.03 -10.09
N LEU A 94 -20.25 19.87 -11.42
CA LEU A 94 -19.06 19.31 -12.05
C LEU A 94 -17.81 20.17 -11.86
N ASP A 95 -17.95 21.51 -11.81
CA ASP A 95 -16.81 22.40 -11.55
C ASP A 95 -16.27 22.22 -10.13
N ARG A 96 -17.17 22.07 -9.16
CA ARG A 96 -16.79 21.73 -7.78
C ARG A 96 -16.19 20.33 -7.70
N ASN A 97 -16.79 19.36 -8.40
CA ASN A 97 -16.29 17.98 -8.37
C ASN A 97 -14.88 17.87 -8.95
N ILE A 98 -14.58 18.58 -10.06
CA ILE A 98 -13.25 18.56 -10.66
C ILE A 98 -12.20 19.18 -9.72
N ASP A 99 -12.55 20.21 -8.98
CA ASP A 99 -11.66 20.80 -7.97
C ASP A 99 -11.39 19.82 -6.83
N LEU A 100 -12.43 19.12 -6.34
CA LEU A 100 -12.32 18.16 -5.24
C LEU A 100 -11.49 16.93 -5.61
N VAL A 101 -11.60 16.42 -6.85
CA VAL A 101 -10.81 15.26 -7.32
C VAL A 101 -9.43 15.65 -7.84
N SER A 102 -9.12 16.93 -7.93
CA SER A 102 -7.83 17.41 -8.43
C SER A 102 -6.79 17.40 -7.32
N LEU A 103 -5.64 16.75 -7.59
CA LEU A 103 -4.51 16.79 -6.66
C LEU A 103 -3.86 18.18 -6.70
N LYS A 104 -3.76 18.81 -5.53
CA LYS A 104 -3.04 20.06 -5.37
C LYS A 104 -1.54 19.84 -5.56
N GLN A 105 -0.91 20.58 -6.49
CA GLN A 105 0.51 20.44 -6.83
C GLN A 105 1.41 21.53 -6.24
N ASP A 106 0.81 22.57 -5.70
CA ASP A 106 1.46 23.78 -5.16
C ASP A 106 1.34 23.88 -3.62
N VAL A 107 1.30 22.73 -2.95
CA VAL A 107 1.29 22.70 -1.49
C VAL A 107 2.63 23.21 -0.96
N ASP A 108 2.57 24.21 -0.07
CA ASP A 108 3.77 24.71 0.62
C ASP A 108 4.30 23.69 1.62
N ILE A 109 5.19 22.84 1.14
CA ILE A 109 5.93 21.89 1.98
C ILE A 109 7.23 22.55 2.42
N LYS A 110 7.39 22.75 3.74
CA LYS A 110 8.59 23.38 4.33
C LYS A 110 9.85 22.51 4.31
N VAL A 111 9.81 21.40 3.54
CA VAL A 111 10.91 20.44 3.40
C VAL A 111 11.41 20.50 1.97
N LYS A 112 12.73 20.69 1.78
CA LYS A 112 13.34 20.61 0.46
C LYS A 112 13.54 19.15 0.06
N PHE A 113 13.45 18.85 -1.24
CA PHE A 113 13.71 17.51 -1.75
C PHE A 113 15.10 16.98 -1.34
N SER A 114 16.11 17.88 -1.27
CA SER A 114 17.47 17.55 -0.81
C SER A 114 17.53 17.07 0.64
N ASP A 115 16.53 17.39 1.46
CA ASP A 115 16.51 17.05 2.87
C ASP A 115 15.86 15.67 3.12
N LEU A 116 15.26 15.08 2.06
CA LEU A 116 14.63 13.76 2.08
C LEU A 116 15.69 12.67 1.88
N LEU A 117 16.58 12.52 2.86
CA LEU A 117 17.60 11.49 2.86
C LEU A 117 17.08 10.24 3.59
N THR A 118 17.43 9.08 3.05
CA THR A 118 17.25 7.83 3.78
C THR A 118 18.31 7.80 4.88
N LEU A 119 17.90 7.98 6.12
CA LEU A 119 18.75 7.85 7.29
C LEU A 119 18.76 6.40 7.75
N ASN A 120 19.88 5.96 8.33
CA ASN A 120 19.89 4.69 9.05
C ASN A 120 18.96 4.82 10.27
N PRO A 121 18.14 3.82 10.56
CA PRO A 121 17.32 3.83 11.75
C PRO A 121 18.19 3.85 13.01
N ASP A 122 17.71 4.49 14.07
CA ASP A 122 18.25 4.35 15.41
C ASP A 122 17.73 3.04 16.00
N ASP A 123 18.55 1.99 15.90
CA ASP A 123 18.16 0.65 16.32
C ASP A 123 17.88 0.56 17.83
N ASP A 124 18.59 1.33 18.65
CA ASP A 124 18.38 1.35 20.11
C ASP A 124 17.03 1.96 20.46
N GLU A 125 16.66 3.08 19.82
CA GLU A 125 15.35 3.72 20.01
C GLU A 125 14.21 2.85 19.46
N LEU A 126 14.39 2.25 18.27
CA LEU A 126 13.43 1.31 17.70
C LEU A 126 13.20 0.10 18.61
N ASN A 127 14.24 -0.49 19.15
CA ASN A 127 14.12 -1.65 20.05
C ASN A 127 13.43 -1.29 21.35
N LYS A 128 13.59 -0.08 21.89
CA LYS A 128 12.82 0.40 23.03
C LYS A 128 11.33 0.48 22.70
N ILE A 129 10.97 1.14 21.57
CA ILE A 129 9.60 1.28 21.10
C ILE A 129 8.97 -0.11 20.87
N PHE A 130 9.66 -1.01 20.18
CA PHE A 130 9.16 -2.37 19.93
C PHE A 130 8.99 -3.19 21.21
N SER A 131 9.83 -2.96 22.21
CA SER A 131 9.71 -3.61 23.52
C SER A 131 8.52 -3.06 24.31
N GLU A 132 8.31 -1.75 24.28
CA GLU A 132 7.19 -1.08 24.93
C GLU A 132 5.84 -1.49 24.31
N LEU A 133 5.80 -1.64 22.97
CA LEU A 133 4.62 -2.04 22.23
C LEU A 133 4.46 -3.57 22.12
N GLU A 134 5.34 -4.36 22.73
CA GLU A 134 5.35 -5.83 22.69
C GLU A 134 5.42 -6.42 21.26
N PHE A 135 6.08 -5.74 20.32
CA PHE A 135 6.23 -6.18 18.92
C PHE A 135 7.32 -7.26 18.80
N ALA A 136 6.99 -8.50 19.17
CA ALA A 136 7.93 -9.62 19.16
C ALA A 136 8.45 -10.01 17.77
N THR A 137 7.66 -9.78 16.72
CA THR A 137 7.98 -10.20 15.34
C THR A 137 8.81 -9.18 14.55
N VAL A 138 8.92 -7.94 15.04
CA VAL A 138 9.57 -6.82 14.32
C VAL A 138 10.99 -6.58 14.84
N LYS A 139 11.41 -7.27 15.91
CA LYS A 139 12.80 -7.22 16.39
C LYS A 139 13.72 -7.60 15.23
N ASN A 140 14.60 -6.67 14.88
CA ASN A 140 15.52 -6.83 13.75
C ASN A 140 16.22 -8.17 13.77
N ASN A 141 16.27 -8.82 12.59
CA ASN A 141 16.99 -10.08 12.37
C ASN A 141 18.48 -10.02 12.77
N ASP A 142 19.02 -8.84 13.00
CA ASP A 142 20.41 -8.66 13.44
C ASP A 142 20.64 -9.07 14.91
N GLU A 143 19.61 -9.06 15.77
CA GLU A 143 19.73 -9.66 17.10
C GLU A 143 19.71 -11.20 17.05
N LYS A 144 19.06 -11.81 16.04
CA LYS A 144 19.16 -13.26 15.83
C LYS A 144 20.57 -13.71 15.48
N ASN A 145 21.41 -12.83 14.94
CA ASN A 145 22.83 -13.09 14.70
C ASN A 145 23.72 -12.70 15.90
N LYS A 146 23.20 -11.95 16.88
CA LYS A 146 23.88 -11.61 18.13
C LYS A 146 23.38 -12.45 19.32
N GLU A 147 22.50 -13.41 19.13
CA GLU A 147 22.46 -14.52 20.09
C GLU A 147 23.88 -15.07 20.11
N GLN A 148 24.59 -14.59 21.12
CA GLN A 148 25.91 -15.09 21.47
C GLN A 148 25.79 -16.62 21.34
N LYS A 149 26.52 -17.21 20.40
CA LYS A 149 26.91 -18.61 20.48
C LYS A 149 27.51 -18.76 21.86
N LYS A 150 26.67 -18.96 22.91
CA LYS A 150 27.15 -19.57 24.13
C LYS A 150 27.79 -20.82 23.63
N ASP A 151 29.07 -20.98 23.86
CA ASP A 151 29.82 -22.16 23.58
C ASP A 151 29.18 -23.32 24.37
N SER A 152 28.04 -23.76 23.85
CA SER A 152 27.31 -24.90 24.41
C SER A 152 28.10 -26.12 24.01
N LYS A 153 28.86 -26.65 24.94
CA LYS A 153 29.60 -27.89 24.74
C LYS A 153 28.63 -29.06 24.76
N TYR A 154 28.12 -29.37 23.57
CA TYR A 154 27.32 -30.56 23.37
C TYR A 154 28.24 -31.79 23.37
N GLU A 155 27.84 -32.85 24.07
CA GLU A 155 28.55 -34.14 24.08
C GLU A 155 27.53 -35.23 23.73
N THR A 156 27.82 -36.00 22.68
CA THR A 156 27.03 -37.18 22.33
C THR A 156 27.51 -38.36 23.17
N VAL A 157 26.63 -38.91 24.00
CA VAL A 157 26.94 -40.00 24.90
C VAL A 157 26.69 -41.33 24.20
N LEU A 158 27.75 -42.03 23.81
CA LEU A 158 27.69 -43.30 23.06
C LEU A 158 28.24 -44.50 23.84
N SER A 159 28.63 -44.31 25.09
CA SER A 159 29.19 -45.41 25.90
C SER A 159 28.71 -45.36 27.35
N GLU A 160 28.64 -46.52 28.01
CA GLU A 160 28.28 -46.61 29.42
C GLU A 160 29.20 -45.79 30.32
N LYS A 161 30.50 -45.73 29.98
CA LYS A 161 31.48 -44.95 30.73
C LYS A 161 31.17 -43.45 30.68
N SER A 162 30.79 -42.92 29.50
CA SER A 162 30.38 -41.51 29.34
C SER A 162 29.02 -41.25 29.98
N LEU A 163 28.07 -42.18 29.88
CA LEU A 163 26.79 -42.12 30.58
C LEU A 163 26.99 -42.03 32.10
N GLY A 164 27.82 -42.87 32.68
CA GLY A 164 28.10 -42.84 34.12
C GLY A 164 28.71 -41.51 34.60
N LYS A 165 29.48 -40.83 33.76
CA LYS A 165 29.96 -39.46 34.07
C LYS A 165 28.81 -38.46 34.11
N TRP A 166 27.90 -38.55 33.17
CA TRP A 166 26.73 -37.62 33.09
C TRP A 166 25.77 -37.90 34.25
N VAL A 167 25.46 -39.15 34.58
CA VAL A 167 24.63 -39.49 35.73
C VAL A 167 25.21 -38.87 37.02
N LYS A 168 26.51 -39.01 37.26
CA LYS A 168 27.15 -38.37 38.42
C LYS A 168 27.12 -36.85 38.42
N LYS A 169 27.03 -36.20 37.24
CA LYS A 169 26.83 -34.74 37.14
C LYS A 169 25.39 -34.37 37.48
N ILE A 170 24.42 -35.11 36.95
CA ILE A 170 23.00 -34.91 37.17
C ILE A 170 22.65 -35.05 38.64
N ASP A 171 23.16 -36.08 39.31
CA ASP A 171 22.99 -36.33 40.75
C ASP A 171 23.44 -35.17 41.66
N LYS A 172 24.35 -34.34 41.15
CA LYS A 172 24.86 -33.16 41.87
C LYS A 172 24.11 -31.88 41.52
N CYS A 173 23.23 -31.90 40.51
CA CYS A 173 22.47 -30.73 40.10
C CYS A 173 21.23 -30.53 40.96
N LYS A 174 20.90 -29.27 41.28
CA LYS A 174 19.64 -28.93 41.93
C LYS A 174 18.43 -29.10 41.01
N ALA A 175 18.66 -28.95 39.72
CA ALA A 175 17.62 -29.13 38.67
C ALA A 175 18.33 -29.46 37.34
N PHE A 176 17.70 -30.28 36.54
CA PHE A 176 18.07 -30.54 35.13
C PHE A 176 16.81 -30.70 34.28
N ALA A 177 16.93 -30.42 32.99
CA ALA A 177 15.88 -30.70 32.03
C ALA A 177 16.23 -31.95 31.22
N ILE A 178 15.22 -32.76 30.93
CA ILE A 178 15.30 -33.91 30.04
C ILE A 178 14.20 -33.81 29.00
N ASP A 179 14.51 -34.11 27.78
CA ASP A 179 13.58 -34.26 26.68
C ASP A 179 13.80 -35.56 25.95
N THR A 180 12.75 -36.16 25.41
CA THR A 180 12.80 -37.41 24.67
C THR A 180 12.11 -37.23 23.33
N GLU A 181 12.84 -37.49 22.25
CA GLU A 181 12.30 -37.54 20.90
C GLU A 181 12.18 -39.01 20.44
N THR A 182 11.02 -39.34 19.86
CA THR A 182 10.71 -40.67 19.29
C THR A 182 10.54 -40.58 17.79
#